data_2e13ec432347e39f40bca6c000780b9b
#
_entry.id   2e13ec432347e39f40bca6c000780b9b
#
_cell.length_a   1.000
_cell.length_b   1.000
_cell.length_c   1.000
_cell.angle_alpha   90.00
_cell.angle_beta   90.00
_cell.angle_gamma   90.00
#
_symmetry.space_group_name_H-M   'P 1'
#
loop_
_entity.id
_entity.type
_entity.pdbx_description
1 polymer ?
#
loop_
_entity_poly.entity_id
_entity_poly.type
_entity_poly.pdbx_seq_one_letter_code
_entity_poly.pdbx_strand_id
1 'polypeptide(L)'
;MDFAIDERTRERLAEAREWGRAAMRPAGLEADRLSAPLPVAHPYFAKFIERGGGRTRWTGPPGAKHEDREPTSVVQTLLLLEELAYWDRGVTVADPGPGLPETNVLAMGTEEQKERFLGPFLALDRPRWACFAMTEPGAGSDAAAITTSARKDGDAWILNGAKCFIGGASRADWILVQAVVGGESGRGAQRAFFVEQGTPGLGGFKIEKKMGLKAYESTSFTLEGCRVPAANLLGGEERYASSAGFKTAMRTFNAGRPIIAANAVGMGRAALDEAIAFAREHDLLVRERVRDRLEAMARKLRMARLVCLRAGWLADRARPNIVEASMAKALAAGVGQEATTLGMELLGATGARGDHLIEKLYRDVKAMDIVEGTGQVQRIVMARRLVGLPAA
;
A
#
# COMPACT_ATOMS: atom_id res chain seq x y z
N MET A 1 10.64 -24.02 -8.28
CA MET A 1 10.10 -22.67 -8.53
C MET A 1 11.02 -22.03 -9.55
N ASP A 2 10.46 -21.55 -10.63
CA ASP A 2 11.17 -20.76 -11.61
C ASP A 2 10.81 -19.29 -11.38
N PHE A 3 11.82 -18.44 -11.24
CA PHE A 3 11.70 -16.99 -11.13
C PHE A 3 12.38 -16.30 -12.30
N ALA A 4 12.43 -16.97 -13.47
CA ALA A 4 12.94 -16.37 -14.69
C ALA A 4 12.18 -15.07 -14.98
N ILE A 5 12.93 -14.02 -15.28
CA ILE A 5 12.39 -12.71 -15.63
C ILE A 5 12.40 -12.65 -17.17
N ASP A 6 11.21 -12.55 -17.77
CA ASP A 6 11.05 -12.37 -19.21
C ASP A 6 11.56 -10.98 -19.66
N GLU A 7 11.73 -10.80 -20.97
CA GLU A 7 12.27 -9.56 -21.55
C GLU A 7 11.38 -8.35 -21.23
N ARG A 8 10.07 -8.50 -21.39
CA ARG A 8 9.11 -7.43 -21.07
C ARG A 8 9.21 -6.96 -19.61
N THR A 9 9.40 -7.90 -18.67
CA THR A 9 9.58 -7.56 -17.26
C THR A 9 10.91 -6.82 -17.05
N ARG A 10 11.99 -7.21 -17.76
CA ARG A 10 13.27 -6.49 -17.70
C ARG A 10 13.14 -5.07 -18.23
N GLU A 11 12.45 -4.87 -19.33
CA GLU A 11 12.18 -3.53 -19.90
C GLU A 11 11.39 -2.66 -18.90
N ARG A 12 10.30 -3.17 -18.32
CA ARG A 12 9.54 -2.45 -17.30
C ARG A 12 10.35 -2.09 -16.06
N LEU A 13 11.25 -2.97 -15.64
CA LEU A 13 12.15 -2.68 -14.52
C LEU A 13 13.20 -1.61 -14.90
N ALA A 14 13.68 -1.60 -16.15
CA ALA A 14 14.59 -0.57 -16.63
C ALA A 14 13.88 0.80 -16.68
N GLU A 15 12.68 0.87 -17.21
CA GLU A 15 11.84 2.07 -17.20
C GLU A 15 11.54 2.57 -15.77
N ALA A 16 11.26 1.65 -14.85
CA ALA A 16 11.04 2.00 -13.45
C ALA A 16 12.30 2.59 -12.78
N ARG A 17 13.49 2.09 -13.13
CA ARG A 17 14.78 2.63 -12.66
C ARG A 17 15.02 4.03 -13.19
N GLU A 18 14.80 4.24 -14.47
CA GLU A 18 14.96 5.56 -15.10
C GLU A 18 14.01 6.58 -14.48
N TRP A 19 12.72 6.23 -14.39
CA TRP A 19 11.71 7.06 -13.75
C TRP A 19 12.03 7.32 -12.28
N GLY A 20 12.43 6.28 -11.56
CA GLY A 20 12.80 6.37 -10.15
C GLY A 20 13.92 7.35 -9.91
N ARG A 21 14.97 7.28 -10.74
CA ARG A 21 16.13 8.19 -10.66
C ARG A 21 15.75 9.61 -11.05
N ALA A 22 15.03 9.76 -12.17
CA ALA A 22 14.76 11.07 -12.77
C ALA A 22 13.66 11.86 -12.04
N ALA A 23 12.67 11.17 -11.45
CA ALA A 23 11.48 11.83 -10.91
C ALA A 23 11.14 11.44 -9.45
N MET A 24 11.14 10.14 -9.09
CA MET A 24 10.66 9.73 -7.78
C MET A 24 11.61 10.13 -6.64
N ARG A 25 12.91 9.84 -6.79
CA ARG A 25 13.91 10.17 -5.77
C ARG A 25 13.97 11.67 -5.51
N PRO A 26 14.05 12.56 -6.52
CA PRO A 26 14.01 14.01 -6.31
C PRO A 26 12.74 14.47 -5.58
N ALA A 27 11.55 14.02 -6.02
CA ALA A 27 10.29 14.39 -5.40
C ALA A 27 10.19 13.90 -3.94
N GLY A 28 10.66 12.68 -3.66
CA GLY A 28 10.68 12.12 -2.31
C GLY A 28 11.62 12.86 -1.36
N LEU A 29 12.81 13.25 -1.84
CA LEU A 29 13.76 14.07 -1.06
C LEU A 29 13.23 15.48 -0.81
N GLU A 30 12.56 16.08 -1.80
CA GLU A 30 11.90 17.39 -1.63
C GLU A 30 10.85 17.35 -0.55
N ALA A 31 9.92 16.38 -0.62
CA ALA A 31 8.86 16.21 0.39
C ALA A 31 9.43 15.93 1.79
N ASP A 32 10.51 15.17 1.88
CA ASP A 32 11.16 14.87 3.14
C ASP A 32 11.79 16.11 3.78
N ARG A 33 12.51 16.91 2.98
CA ARG A 33 13.11 18.18 3.41
C ARG A 33 12.06 19.19 3.86
N LEU A 34 10.94 19.29 3.12
CA LEU A 34 9.83 20.18 3.47
C LEU A 34 8.97 19.66 4.61
N SER A 35 9.16 18.39 5.00
CA SER A 35 8.31 17.69 5.98
C SER A 35 6.81 17.77 5.66
N ALA A 36 6.45 17.74 4.37
CA ALA A 36 5.09 17.89 3.89
C ALA A 36 4.79 16.94 2.73
N PRO A 37 3.52 16.52 2.57
CA PRO A 37 3.09 15.78 1.38
C PRO A 37 3.29 16.60 0.11
N LEU A 38 3.55 15.92 -1.01
CA LEU A 38 3.57 16.58 -2.33
C LEU A 38 2.21 17.24 -2.60
N PRO A 39 2.14 18.53 -2.95
CA PRO A 39 0.88 19.19 -3.27
C PRO A 39 0.25 18.58 -4.53
N VAL A 40 -1.08 18.67 -4.67
CA VAL A 40 -1.82 18.12 -5.84
C VAL A 40 -1.28 18.66 -7.18
N ALA A 41 -0.87 19.91 -7.21
CA ALA A 41 -0.30 20.56 -8.40
C ALA A 41 1.20 20.26 -8.62
N HIS A 42 1.82 19.36 -7.83
CA HIS A 42 3.24 19.07 -7.99
C HIS A 42 3.52 18.47 -9.38
N PRO A 43 4.55 18.97 -10.13
CA PRO A 43 4.84 18.54 -11.50
C PRO A 43 5.05 17.04 -11.69
N TYR A 44 5.47 16.34 -10.63
CA TYR A 44 5.61 14.90 -10.62
C TYR A 44 4.30 14.17 -11.01
N PHE A 45 3.15 14.62 -10.49
CA PHE A 45 1.86 13.95 -10.75
C PHE A 45 1.40 14.12 -12.20
N ALA A 46 1.62 15.29 -12.81
CA ALA A 46 1.33 15.50 -14.23
C ALA A 46 2.17 14.55 -15.10
N LYS A 47 3.48 14.51 -14.88
CA LYS A 47 4.40 13.59 -15.59
C LYS A 47 4.05 12.12 -15.38
N PHE A 48 3.60 11.74 -14.17
CA PHE A 48 3.18 10.38 -13.86
C PHE A 48 1.96 9.95 -14.70
N ILE A 49 0.99 10.86 -14.88
CA ILE A 49 -0.21 10.63 -15.70
C ILE A 49 0.13 10.61 -17.19
N GLU A 50 0.96 11.52 -17.67
CA GLU A 50 1.44 11.55 -19.06
C GLU A 50 2.08 10.22 -19.49
N ARG A 51 2.75 9.53 -18.56
CA ARG A 51 3.31 8.19 -18.74
C ARG A 51 2.27 7.07 -18.67
N GLY A 52 1.00 7.36 -18.50
CA GLY A 52 -0.08 6.40 -18.37
C GLY A 52 -0.23 5.81 -16.96
N GLY A 53 0.41 6.40 -15.93
CA GLY A 53 0.25 6.02 -14.54
C GLY A 53 -1.14 6.32 -13.99
N GLY A 54 -1.52 5.66 -12.89
CA GLY A 54 -2.77 5.93 -12.16
C GLY A 54 -4.05 5.37 -12.77
N ARG A 55 -3.96 4.66 -13.90
CA ARG A 55 -5.13 4.08 -14.55
C ARG A 55 -5.67 2.87 -13.78
N THR A 56 -7.00 2.70 -13.80
CA THR A 56 -7.67 1.52 -13.26
C THR A 56 -7.32 0.25 -14.03
N ARG A 57 -7.37 -0.89 -13.34
CA ARG A 57 -7.31 -2.23 -13.95
C ARG A 57 -8.64 -2.66 -14.55
N TRP A 58 -9.72 -1.97 -14.23
CA TRP A 58 -11.00 -2.20 -14.88
C TRP A 58 -10.92 -1.86 -16.37
N THR A 59 -11.42 -2.73 -17.21
CA THR A 59 -11.33 -2.61 -18.68
C THR A 59 -12.56 -1.96 -19.31
N GLY A 60 -13.46 -1.43 -18.49
CA GLY A 60 -14.73 -0.86 -18.96
C GLY A 60 -15.89 -1.87 -18.95
N PRO A 61 -17.11 -1.42 -19.32
CA PRO A 61 -18.27 -2.28 -19.40
C PRO A 61 -18.11 -3.37 -20.48
N PRO A 62 -18.88 -4.47 -20.38
CA PRO A 62 -18.85 -5.53 -21.38
C PRO A 62 -19.05 -4.99 -22.81
N GLY A 63 -18.15 -5.34 -23.72
CA GLY A 63 -18.16 -4.88 -25.11
C GLY A 63 -17.40 -3.57 -25.38
N ALA A 64 -16.85 -2.91 -24.39
CA ALA A 64 -15.95 -1.79 -24.58
C ALA A 64 -14.64 -2.27 -25.24
N LYS A 65 -14.22 -1.58 -26.32
CA LYS A 65 -12.91 -1.80 -26.94
C LYS A 65 -11.86 -1.12 -26.09
N HIS A 66 -11.25 -1.85 -25.18
CA HIS A 66 -10.06 -1.40 -24.48
C HIS A 66 -8.85 -2.23 -24.95
N GLU A 67 -7.68 -1.59 -24.97
CA GLU A 67 -6.42 -2.28 -25.26
C GLU A 67 -6.33 -3.56 -24.41
N ASP A 68 -6.08 -4.69 -25.05
CA ASP A 68 -5.84 -5.97 -24.39
C ASP A 68 -4.65 -5.82 -23.42
N ARG A 69 -4.94 -5.51 -22.18
CA ARG A 69 -3.93 -5.52 -21.12
C ARG A 69 -3.72 -6.96 -20.70
N GLU A 70 -2.62 -7.52 -21.13
CA GLU A 70 -2.22 -8.83 -20.61
C GLU A 70 -2.13 -8.81 -19.06
N PRO A 71 -2.70 -9.82 -18.40
CA PRO A 71 -2.62 -9.93 -16.95
C PRO A 71 -1.16 -9.95 -16.50
N THR A 72 -0.79 -8.98 -15.66
CA THR A 72 0.54 -8.98 -15.03
C THR A 72 0.55 -10.01 -13.90
N SER A 73 1.55 -10.90 -13.87
CA SER A 73 1.67 -11.85 -12.78
C SER A 73 1.95 -11.15 -11.45
N VAL A 74 1.59 -11.81 -10.34
CA VAL A 74 1.88 -11.27 -8.99
C VAL A 74 3.39 -11.16 -8.79
N VAL A 75 4.17 -12.13 -9.25
CA VAL A 75 5.65 -12.08 -9.20
C VAL A 75 6.19 -10.85 -9.92
N GLN A 76 5.72 -10.56 -11.15
CA GLN A 76 6.13 -9.38 -11.90
C GLN A 76 5.75 -8.08 -11.17
N THR A 77 4.55 -8.03 -10.59
CA THR A 77 4.09 -6.90 -9.78
C THR A 77 4.99 -6.67 -8.57
N LEU A 78 5.39 -7.74 -7.86
CA LEU A 78 6.27 -7.64 -6.71
C LEU A 78 7.65 -7.13 -7.08
N LEU A 79 8.21 -7.59 -8.21
CA LEU A 79 9.50 -7.11 -8.71
C LEU A 79 9.45 -5.61 -9.05
N LEU A 80 8.37 -5.16 -9.69
CA LEU A 80 8.19 -3.75 -10.03
C LEU A 80 8.04 -2.89 -8.77
N LEU A 81 7.23 -3.32 -7.80
CA LEU A 81 7.01 -2.57 -6.55
C LEU A 81 8.26 -2.56 -5.66
N GLU A 82 9.07 -3.63 -5.67
CA GLU A 82 10.40 -3.64 -5.05
C GLU A 82 11.30 -2.56 -5.66
N GLU A 83 11.34 -2.47 -7.00
CA GLU A 83 12.14 -1.48 -7.71
C GLU A 83 11.66 -0.05 -7.46
N LEU A 84 10.35 0.20 -7.52
CA LEU A 84 9.79 1.53 -7.23
C LEU A 84 10.06 1.98 -5.78
N ALA A 85 9.94 1.05 -4.82
CA ALA A 85 10.23 1.34 -3.41
C ALA A 85 11.73 1.56 -3.12
N TYR A 86 12.63 1.01 -3.93
CA TYR A 86 14.06 1.34 -3.91
C TYR A 86 14.26 2.84 -4.13
N TRP A 87 13.51 3.44 -5.05
CA TRP A 87 13.62 4.85 -5.36
C TRP A 87 12.91 5.74 -4.35
N ASP A 88 11.60 5.57 -4.14
CA ASP A 88 10.87 6.24 -3.06
C ASP A 88 9.49 5.63 -2.80
N ARG A 89 9.33 4.99 -1.65
CA ARG A 89 8.05 4.40 -1.26
C ARG A 89 7.01 5.47 -0.91
N GLY A 90 7.40 6.60 -0.34
CA GLY A 90 6.48 7.70 -0.03
C GLY A 90 5.81 8.25 -1.27
N VAL A 91 6.58 8.40 -2.35
CA VAL A 91 6.08 8.86 -3.65
C VAL A 91 5.12 7.84 -4.27
N THR A 92 5.45 6.53 -4.25
CA THR A 92 4.53 5.51 -4.80
C THR A 92 3.18 5.42 -4.06
N VAL A 93 3.13 5.79 -2.78
CA VAL A 93 1.85 5.88 -2.05
C VAL A 93 1.10 7.16 -2.39
N ALA A 94 1.84 8.22 -2.75
CA ALA A 94 1.26 9.50 -3.17
C ALA A 94 0.71 9.47 -4.59
N ASP A 95 1.10 8.50 -5.42
CA ASP A 95 0.69 8.40 -6.82
C ASP A 95 -0.84 8.47 -6.98
N PRO A 96 -1.33 9.25 -7.96
CA PRO A 96 -2.74 9.23 -8.32
C PRO A 96 -3.19 7.85 -8.78
N GLY A 97 -4.47 7.56 -8.62
CA GLY A 97 -5.07 6.31 -9.06
C GLY A 97 -6.21 5.84 -8.15
N PRO A 98 -6.90 4.76 -8.52
CA PRO A 98 -7.98 4.20 -7.72
C PRO A 98 -7.46 3.50 -6.44
N GLY A 99 -6.16 3.31 -6.31
CA GLY A 99 -5.48 2.87 -5.10
C GLY A 99 -5.95 1.51 -4.55
N LEU A 100 -5.81 1.36 -3.23
CA LEU A 100 -6.14 0.12 -2.52
C LEU A 100 -7.62 -0.32 -2.68
N PRO A 101 -8.63 0.57 -2.67
CA PRO A 101 -10.03 0.17 -2.78
C PRO A 101 -10.40 -0.43 -4.14
N GLU A 102 -9.62 -0.20 -5.19
CA GLU A 102 -9.89 -0.76 -6.52
C GLU A 102 -10.11 -2.28 -6.49
N THR A 103 -9.28 -3.00 -5.74
CA THR A 103 -9.41 -4.46 -5.64
C THR A 103 -10.75 -4.89 -5.04
N ASN A 104 -11.25 -4.11 -4.05
CA ASN A 104 -12.57 -4.37 -3.46
C ASN A 104 -13.68 -4.09 -4.46
N VAL A 105 -13.59 -2.98 -5.20
CA VAL A 105 -14.57 -2.59 -6.22
C VAL A 105 -14.61 -3.61 -7.36
N LEU A 106 -13.45 -4.06 -7.84
CA LEU A 106 -13.37 -5.10 -8.88
C LEU A 106 -13.99 -6.44 -8.41
N ALA A 107 -13.78 -6.81 -7.15
CA ALA A 107 -14.25 -8.09 -6.60
C ALA A 107 -15.74 -8.10 -6.23
N MET A 108 -16.28 -6.98 -5.76
CA MET A 108 -17.60 -6.91 -5.15
C MET A 108 -18.56 -5.92 -5.81
N GLY A 109 -18.04 -4.89 -6.48
CA GLY A 109 -18.86 -3.83 -7.08
C GLY A 109 -19.77 -4.33 -8.19
N THR A 110 -20.96 -3.73 -8.31
CA THR A 110 -21.82 -3.90 -9.49
C THR A 110 -21.16 -3.23 -10.71
N GLU A 111 -21.64 -3.52 -11.92
CA GLU A 111 -21.07 -2.88 -13.12
C GLU A 111 -21.33 -1.35 -13.09
N GLU A 112 -22.48 -0.90 -12.61
CA GLU A 112 -22.80 0.52 -12.43
C GLU A 112 -21.85 1.20 -11.44
N GLN A 113 -21.49 0.50 -10.36
CA GLN A 113 -20.51 1.00 -9.39
C GLN A 113 -19.11 1.07 -9.97
N LYS A 114 -18.69 0.06 -10.73
CA LYS A 114 -17.40 0.08 -11.43
C LYS A 114 -17.35 1.22 -12.45
N GLU A 115 -18.39 1.39 -13.24
CA GLU A 115 -18.48 2.48 -14.21
C GLU A 115 -18.41 3.85 -13.52
N ARG A 116 -19.19 4.05 -12.45
CA ARG A 116 -19.23 5.33 -11.72
C ARG A 116 -17.91 5.65 -11.00
N PHE A 117 -17.32 4.68 -10.29
CA PHE A 117 -16.21 4.93 -9.38
C PHE A 117 -14.83 4.59 -9.98
N LEU A 118 -14.74 3.66 -10.93
CA LEU A 118 -13.50 3.34 -11.63
C LEU A 118 -13.42 3.96 -13.03
N GLY A 119 -14.56 4.21 -13.70
CA GLY A 119 -14.62 4.82 -15.02
C GLY A 119 -13.76 6.10 -15.15
N PRO A 120 -13.79 7.06 -14.20
CA PRO A 120 -12.94 8.25 -14.22
C PRO A 120 -11.43 7.97 -14.21
N PHE A 121 -11.00 6.75 -13.90
CA PHE A 121 -9.60 6.31 -13.90
C PHE A 121 -9.21 5.52 -15.17
N LEU A 122 -10.09 5.36 -16.14
CA LEU A 122 -9.76 4.75 -17.44
C LEU A 122 -8.87 5.65 -18.29
N ALA A 123 -9.22 6.93 -18.35
CA ALA A 123 -8.46 7.96 -19.04
C ALA A 123 -8.28 9.14 -18.09
N LEU A 124 -7.08 9.31 -17.56
CA LEU A 124 -6.79 10.39 -16.61
C LEU A 124 -6.47 11.67 -17.37
N ASP A 125 -7.34 12.65 -17.25
CA ASP A 125 -7.17 14.04 -17.69
C ASP A 125 -6.49 14.92 -16.64
N ARG A 126 -6.56 14.49 -15.37
CA ARG A 126 -5.98 15.14 -14.20
C ARG A 126 -5.60 14.12 -13.14
N PRO A 127 -4.77 14.46 -12.16
CA PRO A 127 -4.56 13.63 -10.99
C PRO A 127 -5.87 13.36 -10.24
N ARG A 128 -6.20 12.09 -10.02
CA ARG A 128 -7.36 11.61 -9.29
C ARG A 128 -6.93 10.60 -8.25
N TRP A 129 -7.59 10.59 -7.11
CA TRP A 129 -7.30 9.64 -6.04
C TRP A 129 -8.58 9.00 -5.54
N ALA A 130 -8.47 7.75 -5.12
CA ALA A 130 -9.44 7.11 -4.26
C ALA A 130 -8.72 6.46 -3.08
N CYS A 131 -9.38 6.34 -1.95
CA CYS A 131 -8.75 5.76 -0.78
C CYS A 131 -9.68 4.82 -0.01
N PHE A 132 -9.08 3.98 0.84
CA PHE A 132 -9.76 2.99 1.66
C PHE A 132 -9.65 3.37 3.12
N ALA A 133 -10.78 3.49 3.81
CA ALA A 133 -10.86 3.93 5.19
C ALA A 133 -11.42 2.83 6.10
N MET A 134 -10.53 2.14 6.81
CA MET A 134 -10.87 1.12 7.79
C MET A 134 -10.46 1.56 9.21
N THR A 135 -9.21 1.96 9.39
CA THR A 135 -8.61 2.23 10.70
C THR A 135 -9.30 3.38 11.44
N GLU A 136 -9.52 3.17 12.73
CA GLU A 136 -10.11 4.14 13.66
C GLU A 136 -9.17 4.42 14.83
N PRO A 137 -9.34 5.53 15.58
CA PRO A 137 -8.51 5.82 16.76
C PRO A 137 -8.46 4.68 17.78
N GLY A 138 -9.56 3.91 17.93
CA GLY A 138 -9.66 2.77 18.84
C GLY A 138 -9.47 1.39 18.20
N ALA A 139 -9.37 1.30 16.86
CA ALA A 139 -9.37 0.03 16.14
C ALA A 139 -8.37 0.03 14.96
N GLY A 140 -7.14 -0.39 15.23
CA GLY A 140 -6.09 -0.57 14.23
C GLY A 140 -5.86 -2.06 13.91
N SER A 141 -5.03 -2.74 14.70
CA SER A 141 -4.75 -4.18 14.53
C SER A 141 -5.99 -5.04 14.74
N ASP A 142 -6.87 -4.65 15.64
CA ASP A 142 -8.21 -5.25 15.78
C ASP A 142 -9.21 -4.55 14.86
N ALA A 143 -9.12 -4.84 13.57
CA ALA A 143 -10.03 -4.31 12.56
C ALA A 143 -11.49 -4.81 12.72
N ALA A 144 -11.72 -5.80 13.58
CA ALA A 144 -13.07 -6.25 13.89
C ALA A 144 -13.80 -5.30 14.87
N ALA A 145 -13.04 -4.52 15.64
CA ALA A 145 -13.57 -3.62 16.66
C ALA A 145 -13.88 -2.20 16.15
N ILE A 146 -13.98 -1.96 14.84
CA ILE A 146 -14.40 -0.67 14.32
C ILE A 146 -15.79 -0.30 14.82
N THR A 147 -16.00 0.98 15.09
CA THR A 147 -17.23 1.54 15.66
C THR A 147 -17.95 2.53 14.75
N THR A 148 -17.31 2.96 13.65
CA THR A 148 -18.00 3.76 12.62
C THR A 148 -19.27 3.03 12.21
N SER A 149 -20.42 3.66 12.39
CA SER A 149 -21.72 3.05 12.17
C SER A 149 -22.37 3.49 10.86
N ALA A 150 -23.18 2.61 10.28
CA ALA A 150 -24.06 2.94 9.16
C ALA A 150 -25.47 2.47 9.48
N ARG A 151 -26.44 3.40 9.42
CA ARG A 151 -27.87 3.14 9.63
C ARG A 151 -28.64 3.43 8.35
N LYS A 152 -29.48 2.50 7.94
CA LYS A 152 -30.37 2.69 6.79
C LYS A 152 -31.46 3.72 7.12
N ASP A 153 -31.72 4.61 6.18
CA ASP A 153 -32.73 5.67 6.29
C ASP A 153 -33.40 5.90 4.93
N GLY A 154 -34.44 5.13 4.69
CA GLY A 154 -35.16 5.11 3.40
C GLY A 154 -34.23 4.62 2.26
N ASP A 155 -34.00 5.49 1.30
CA ASP A 155 -33.16 5.28 0.10
C ASP A 155 -31.69 5.63 0.32
N ALA A 156 -31.27 5.83 1.57
CA ALA A 156 -29.93 6.25 1.92
C ALA A 156 -29.39 5.50 3.13
N TRP A 157 -28.08 5.71 3.37
CA TRP A 157 -27.38 5.32 4.58
C TRP A 157 -26.82 6.54 5.29
N ILE A 158 -26.92 6.58 6.61
CA ILE A 158 -26.35 7.62 7.46
C ILE A 158 -25.13 7.03 8.18
N LEU A 159 -23.96 7.59 7.90
CA LEU A 159 -22.70 7.17 8.49
C LEU A 159 -22.27 8.13 9.59
N ASN A 160 -21.79 7.56 10.73
CA ASN A 160 -21.24 8.31 11.85
C ASN A 160 -19.99 7.62 12.38
N GLY A 161 -18.92 8.38 12.63
CA GLY A 161 -17.68 7.87 13.18
C GLY A 161 -16.45 8.71 12.81
N ALA A 162 -15.26 8.14 13.08
CA ALA A 162 -13.99 8.77 12.76
C ALA A 162 -13.03 7.76 12.19
N LYS A 163 -12.24 8.19 11.21
CA LYS A 163 -11.18 7.38 10.60
C LYS A 163 -9.84 8.09 10.74
N CYS A 164 -8.76 7.30 10.86
CA CYS A 164 -7.41 7.84 10.97
C CYS A 164 -6.40 7.03 10.14
N PHE A 165 -5.27 7.65 9.84
CA PHE A 165 -4.18 7.08 9.04
C PHE A 165 -4.60 6.66 7.63
N ILE A 166 -5.54 7.37 7.02
CA ILE A 166 -6.05 7.10 5.69
C ILE A 166 -5.22 7.85 4.66
N GLY A 167 -4.59 7.12 3.74
CA GLY A 167 -3.75 7.73 2.71
C GLY A 167 -4.56 8.53 1.70
N GLY A 168 -4.30 9.85 1.61
CA GLY A 168 -4.85 10.72 0.58
C GLY A 168 -6.32 11.11 0.75
N ALA A 169 -6.93 10.93 1.93
CA ALA A 169 -8.38 11.15 2.09
C ALA A 169 -8.83 12.59 1.83
N SER A 170 -8.01 13.60 2.11
CA SER A 170 -8.39 15.01 1.90
C SER A 170 -8.41 15.42 0.42
N ARG A 171 -7.77 14.65 -0.46
CA ARG A 171 -7.66 14.89 -1.91
C ARG A 171 -8.38 13.86 -2.78
N ALA A 172 -8.94 12.81 -2.16
CA ALA A 172 -9.60 11.72 -2.89
C ALA A 172 -10.90 12.20 -3.54
N ASP A 173 -11.19 11.76 -4.77
CA ASP A 173 -12.50 11.98 -5.40
C ASP A 173 -13.58 11.19 -4.65
N TRP A 174 -13.23 10.01 -4.10
CA TRP A 174 -14.10 9.21 -3.24
C TRP A 174 -13.31 8.33 -2.26
N ILE A 175 -13.96 7.98 -1.17
CA ILE A 175 -13.42 7.15 -0.08
C ILE A 175 -14.29 5.91 0.08
N LEU A 176 -13.69 4.72 0.08
CA LEU A 176 -14.39 3.49 0.46
C LEU A 176 -14.30 3.31 1.97
N VAL A 177 -15.37 3.63 2.68
CA VAL A 177 -15.45 3.64 4.15
C VAL A 177 -15.98 2.31 4.65
N GLN A 178 -15.26 1.66 5.57
CA GLN A 178 -15.78 0.51 6.33
C GLN A 178 -16.59 1.00 7.53
N ALA A 179 -17.83 0.50 7.66
CA ALA A 179 -18.73 0.81 8.76
C ALA A 179 -19.48 -0.42 9.22
N VAL A 180 -20.00 -0.40 10.44
CA VAL A 180 -20.80 -1.45 11.07
C VAL A 180 -22.28 -1.17 10.87
N VAL A 181 -23.05 -2.17 10.46
CA VAL A 181 -24.49 -2.10 10.28
C VAL A 181 -25.18 -2.96 11.33
N GLY A 182 -26.32 -2.49 11.88
CA GLY A 182 -27.12 -3.24 12.84
C GLY A 182 -26.68 -3.14 14.29
N GLY A 183 -25.71 -2.30 14.63
CA GLY A 183 -25.30 -2.04 16.02
C GLY A 183 -24.45 -3.15 16.65
N GLU A 184 -24.18 -4.24 15.94
CA GLU A 184 -23.31 -5.33 16.41
C GLU A 184 -21.87 -5.09 15.97
N SER A 185 -20.91 -5.25 16.91
CA SER A 185 -19.50 -5.26 16.57
C SER A 185 -19.13 -6.60 15.91
N GLY A 186 -18.11 -6.58 15.05
CA GLY A 186 -17.55 -7.78 14.46
C GLY A 186 -17.58 -7.80 12.93
N ARG A 187 -16.81 -8.73 12.38
CA ARG A 187 -16.55 -8.82 10.93
C ARG A 187 -17.82 -9.04 10.09
N GLY A 188 -18.80 -9.77 10.61
CA GLY A 188 -20.06 -10.07 9.92
C GLY A 188 -20.95 -8.85 9.70
N ALA A 189 -20.84 -7.87 10.59
CA ALA A 189 -21.63 -6.63 10.53
C ALA A 189 -20.98 -5.53 9.68
N GLN A 190 -19.72 -5.69 9.27
CA GLN A 190 -19.01 -4.67 8.49
C GLN A 190 -19.47 -4.63 7.04
N ARG A 191 -19.65 -3.41 6.52
CA ARG A 191 -20.02 -3.09 5.15
C ARG A 191 -19.12 -1.98 4.64
N ALA A 192 -18.94 -1.89 3.33
CA ALA A 192 -18.17 -0.85 2.67
C ALA A 192 -19.07 0.11 1.91
N PHE A 193 -18.85 1.41 2.08
CA PHE A 193 -19.65 2.47 1.49
C PHE A 193 -18.79 3.43 0.70
N PHE A 194 -19.20 3.78 -0.51
CA PHE A 194 -18.60 4.87 -1.26
C PHE A 194 -19.08 6.21 -0.68
N VAL A 195 -18.13 7.05 -0.28
CA VAL A 195 -18.37 8.41 0.17
C VAL A 195 -17.61 9.34 -0.76
N GLU A 196 -18.30 10.14 -1.54
CA GLU A 196 -17.69 11.08 -2.48
C GLU A 196 -17.24 12.34 -1.74
N GLN A 197 -16.17 12.95 -2.23
CA GLN A 197 -15.69 14.21 -1.67
C GLN A 197 -16.77 15.29 -1.75
N GLY A 198 -16.94 16.09 -0.69
CA GLY A 198 -18.00 17.10 -0.59
C GLY A 198 -19.34 16.56 -0.12
N THR A 199 -19.49 15.26 0.17
CA THR A 199 -20.72 14.73 0.79
C THR A 199 -20.95 15.43 2.14
N PRO A 200 -22.17 16.00 2.39
CA PRO A 200 -22.48 16.63 3.67
C PRO A 200 -22.27 15.66 4.83
N GLY A 201 -21.61 16.14 5.89
CA GLY A 201 -21.24 15.32 7.05
C GLY A 201 -19.90 14.60 6.91
N LEU A 202 -19.24 14.63 5.77
CA LEU A 202 -17.84 14.25 5.64
C LEU A 202 -16.96 15.47 5.87
N GLY A 203 -16.08 15.44 6.88
CA GLY A 203 -15.26 16.61 7.22
C GLY A 203 -14.21 16.34 8.28
N GLY A 204 -13.75 17.41 8.95
CA GLY A 204 -12.75 17.29 10.01
C GLY A 204 -11.39 16.77 9.54
N PHE A 205 -11.02 16.98 8.27
CA PHE A 205 -9.77 16.48 7.71
C PHE A 205 -8.56 17.07 8.43
N LYS A 206 -7.68 16.16 8.88
CA LYS A 206 -6.41 16.52 9.50
C LYS A 206 -5.30 15.66 8.89
N ILE A 207 -4.28 16.31 8.32
CA ILE A 207 -3.08 15.63 7.83
C ILE A 207 -2.16 15.35 9.01
N GLU A 208 -1.81 14.09 9.20
CA GLU A 208 -0.97 13.64 10.30
C GLU A 208 0.52 13.94 10.04
N LYS A 209 1.21 14.42 11.06
CA LYS A 209 2.68 14.54 11.02
C LYS A 209 3.30 13.15 11.12
N LYS A 210 4.11 12.78 10.13
CA LYS A 210 4.75 11.47 10.06
C LYS A 210 6.26 11.54 10.26
N MET A 211 6.84 10.49 10.80
CA MET A 211 8.28 10.32 10.91
C MET A 211 8.92 10.14 9.52
N GLY A 212 8.32 9.31 8.67
CA GLY A 212 8.79 8.97 7.33
C GLY A 212 7.67 8.94 6.30
N LEU A 213 7.98 8.53 5.07
CA LEU A 213 7.07 8.49 3.91
C LEU A 213 6.33 9.83 3.71
N LYS A 214 7.05 10.94 3.86
CA LYS A 214 6.45 12.28 3.95
C LYS A 214 5.79 12.74 2.65
N ALA A 215 6.17 12.16 1.50
CA ALA A 215 5.62 12.51 0.19
C ALA A 215 4.12 12.24 0.06
N TYR A 216 3.56 11.25 0.78
CA TYR A 216 2.13 11.01 0.79
C TYR A 216 1.46 11.63 2.02
N GLU A 217 0.20 11.90 1.89
CA GLU A 217 -0.67 12.39 2.94
C GLU A 217 -1.28 11.21 3.72
N SER A 218 -1.20 11.24 5.04
CA SER A 218 -1.95 10.36 5.94
C SER A 218 -2.95 11.20 6.70
N THR A 219 -4.23 10.88 6.58
CA THR A 219 -5.32 11.78 6.96
C THR A 219 -6.23 11.13 7.99
N SER A 220 -6.67 11.90 8.97
CA SER A 220 -7.83 11.60 9.82
C SER A 220 -9.01 12.45 9.37
N PHE A 221 -10.24 11.94 9.54
CA PHE A 221 -11.47 12.64 9.24
C PHE A 221 -12.66 12.10 10.05
N THR A 222 -13.77 12.86 10.08
CA THR A 222 -15.02 12.47 10.74
C THR A 222 -16.16 12.31 9.73
N LEU A 223 -17.15 11.52 10.15
CA LEU A 223 -18.43 11.32 9.50
C LEU A 223 -19.50 11.68 10.54
N GLU A 224 -20.28 12.73 10.29
CA GLU A 224 -21.29 13.26 11.20
C GLU A 224 -22.61 13.40 10.47
N GLY A 225 -23.50 12.41 10.64
CA GLY A 225 -24.73 12.35 9.88
C GLY A 225 -24.50 12.28 8.37
N CYS A 226 -23.37 11.70 7.95
CA CYS A 226 -22.96 11.67 6.55
C CYS A 226 -23.91 10.79 5.74
N ARG A 227 -24.76 11.45 4.92
CA ARG A 227 -25.81 10.79 4.13
C ARG A 227 -25.30 10.39 2.76
N VAL A 228 -25.32 9.10 2.47
CA VAL A 228 -24.98 8.54 1.15
C VAL A 228 -26.14 7.76 0.55
N PRO A 229 -26.34 7.76 -0.78
CA PRO A 229 -27.37 6.97 -1.45
C PRO A 229 -27.26 5.48 -1.12
N ALA A 230 -28.39 4.74 -1.11
CA ALA A 230 -28.38 3.29 -0.91
C ALA A 230 -27.50 2.57 -1.94
N ALA A 231 -27.44 3.07 -3.17
CA ALA A 231 -26.58 2.57 -4.25
C ALA A 231 -25.07 2.68 -3.95
N ASN A 232 -24.65 3.44 -2.92
CA ASN A 232 -23.26 3.58 -2.52
C ASN A 232 -22.81 2.45 -1.56
N LEU A 233 -23.67 1.50 -1.17
CA LEU A 233 -23.23 0.27 -0.52
C LEU A 233 -22.53 -0.62 -1.55
N LEU A 234 -21.26 -0.92 -1.35
CA LEU A 234 -20.44 -1.71 -2.28
C LEU A 234 -21.09 -3.09 -2.54
N GLY A 235 -21.46 -3.35 -3.80
CA GLY A 235 -22.09 -4.59 -4.23
C GLY A 235 -23.57 -4.74 -3.89
N GLY A 236 -24.17 -3.73 -3.22
CA GLY A 236 -25.58 -3.78 -2.81
C GLY A 236 -25.86 -4.72 -1.64
N GLU A 237 -27.07 -4.68 -1.10
CA GLU A 237 -27.48 -5.45 0.09
C GLU A 237 -27.41 -6.97 -0.14
N GLU A 238 -27.72 -7.43 -1.34
CA GLU A 238 -27.73 -8.86 -1.70
C GLU A 238 -26.37 -9.54 -1.51
N ARG A 239 -25.27 -8.82 -1.77
CA ARG A 239 -23.92 -9.33 -1.57
C ARG A 239 -23.61 -9.70 -0.11
N TYR A 240 -24.28 -9.03 0.83
CA TYR A 240 -24.07 -9.22 2.26
C TYR A 240 -25.11 -10.16 2.90
N ALA A 241 -26.15 -10.54 2.17
CA ALA A 241 -27.09 -11.57 2.61
C ALA A 241 -26.42 -12.95 2.78
N SER A 242 -25.30 -13.18 2.09
CA SER A 242 -24.44 -14.36 2.25
C SER A 242 -23.10 -14.00 2.87
N SER A 243 -22.50 -14.90 3.67
CA SER A 243 -21.15 -14.73 4.25
C SER A 243 -20.01 -14.63 3.20
N ALA A 244 -20.34 -14.74 1.91
CA ALA A 244 -19.41 -14.70 0.79
C ALA A 244 -18.79 -13.30 0.61
N GLY A 245 -19.53 -12.23 0.85
CA GLY A 245 -19.06 -10.84 0.68
C GLY A 245 -17.86 -10.50 1.58
N PHE A 246 -17.95 -10.83 2.87
CA PHE A 246 -16.85 -10.59 3.82
C PHE A 246 -15.59 -11.42 3.49
N LYS A 247 -15.77 -12.71 3.15
CA LYS A 247 -14.63 -13.58 2.78
C LYS A 247 -13.88 -13.04 1.57
N THR A 248 -14.59 -12.45 0.60
CA THR A 248 -14.00 -11.86 -0.60
C THR A 248 -13.22 -10.59 -0.27
N ALA A 249 -13.77 -9.69 0.56
CA ALA A 249 -13.08 -8.50 1.04
C ALA A 249 -11.77 -8.87 1.77
N MET A 250 -11.79 -9.91 2.62
CA MET A 250 -10.59 -10.37 3.34
C MET A 250 -9.53 -11.02 2.45
N ARG A 251 -9.92 -11.65 1.33
CA ARG A 251 -8.96 -12.15 0.33
C ARG A 251 -8.12 -11.03 -0.29
N THR A 252 -8.71 -9.86 -0.46
CA THR A 252 -8.03 -8.67 -0.97
C THR A 252 -6.89 -8.23 -0.07
N PHE A 253 -7.07 -8.25 1.26
CA PHE A 253 -6.00 -7.93 2.20
C PHE A 253 -4.84 -8.95 2.19
N ASN A 254 -5.12 -10.22 1.89
CA ASN A 254 -4.06 -11.22 1.80
C ASN A 254 -3.12 -10.99 0.60
N ALA A 255 -3.60 -10.32 -0.46
CA ALA A 255 -2.78 -9.96 -1.61
C ALA A 255 -1.83 -8.77 -1.32
N GLY A 256 -2.17 -7.90 -0.38
CA GLY A 256 -1.36 -6.73 -0.02
C GLY A 256 -0.06 -7.06 0.73
N ARG A 257 -0.05 -8.11 1.55
CA ARG A 257 1.11 -8.46 2.40
C ARG A 257 2.43 -8.68 1.62
N PRO A 258 2.46 -9.46 0.53
CA PRO A 258 3.67 -9.61 -0.28
C PRO A 258 4.13 -8.29 -0.92
N ILE A 259 3.20 -7.38 -1.23
CA ILE A 259 3.50 -6.04 -1.75
C ILE A 259 4.27 -5.23 -0.71
N ILE A 260 3.82 -5.20 0.54
CA ILE A 260 4.54 -4.50 1.63
C ILE A 260 5.91 -5.13 1.87
N ALA A 261 6.02 -6.46 1.77
CA ALA A 261 7.30 -7.17 1.85
C ALA A 261 8.26 -6.73 0.74
N ALA A 262 7.80 -6.69 -0.51
CA ALA A 262 8.60 -6.23 -1.65
C ALA A 262 9.09 -4.78 -1.47
N ASN A 263 8.22 -3.89 -0.97
CA ASN A 263 8.60 -2.51 -0.68
C ASN A 263 9.69 -2.43 0.40
N ALA A 264 9.59 -3.22 1.47
CA ALA A 264 10.62 -3.27 2.52
C ALA A 264 11.96 -3.76 1.97
N VAL A 265 11.95 -4.78 1.09
CA VAL A 265 13.15 -5.26 0.40
C VAL A 265 13.75 -4.17 -0.48
N GLY A 266 12.94 -3.45 -1.25
CA GLY A 266 13.39 -2.35 -2.11
C GLY A 266 14.10 -1.25 -1.33
N MET A 267 13.49 -0.79 -0.24
CA MET A 267 14.11 0.22 0.65
C MET A 267 15.39 -0.31 1.32
N GLY A 268 15.39 -1.58 1.77
CA GLY A 268 16.57 -2.21 2.34
C GLY A 268 17.73 -2.35 1.35
N ARG A 269 17.43 -2.61 0.06
CA ARG A 269 18.43 -2.62 -1.03
C ARG A 269 19.00 -1.23 -1.22
N ALA A 270 18.18 -0.19 -1.28
CA ALA A 270 18.67 1.18 -1.39
C ALA A 270 19.60 1.55 -0.23
N ALA A 271 19.25 1.17 1.00
CA ALA A 271 20.08 1.43 2.18
C ALA A 271 21.43 0.66 2.13
N LEU A 272 21.41 -0.58 1.64
CA LEU A 272 22.62 -1.37 1.48
C LEU A 272 23.55 -0.77 0.43
N ASP A 273 22.99 -0.31 -0.71
CA ASP A 273 23.77 0.31 -1.78
C ASP A 273 24.40 1.63 -1.32
N GLU A 274 23.68 2.46 -0.55
CA GLU A 274 24.25 3.67 0.09
C GLU A 274 25.38 3.32 1.06
N ALA A 275 25.20 2.29 1.89
CA ALA A 275 26.20 1.84 2.83
C ALA A 275 27.48 1.33 2.13
N ILE A 276 27.32 0.58 1.02
CA ILE A 276 28.44 0.08 0.21
C ILE A 276 29.13 1.25 -0.50
N ALA A 277 28.41 2.20 -1.06
CA ALA A 277 28.99 3.38 -1.71
C ALA A 277 29.84 4.18 -0.73
N PHE A 278 29.30 4.48 0.45
CA PHE A 278 30.03 5.17 1.51
C PHE A 278 31.28 4.39 1.98
N ALA A 279 31.13 3.06 2.17
CA ALA A 279 32.24 2.23 2.59
C ALA A 279 33.39 2.18 1.56
N ARG A 280 33.08 2.28 0.27
CA ARG A 280 34.08 2.38 -0.81
C ARG A 280 34.78 3.75 -0.82
N GLU A 281 33.98 4.83 -0.74
CA GLU A 281 34.49 6.20 -0.76
C GLU A 281 35.44 6.49 0.40
N HIS A 282 35.23 5.84 1.55
CA HIS A 282 35.98 6.07 2.78
C HIS A 282 36.95 4.92 3.13
N ASP A 283 37.30 4.05 2.18
CA ASP A 283 38.21 2.90 2.35
C ASP A 283 37.83 1.97 3.52
N LEU A 284 36.57 1.93 3.93
CA LEU A 284 36.12 1.07 5.04
C LEU A 284 36.09 -0.42 4.67
N LEU A 285 36.09 -0.75 3.37
CA LEU A 285 36.07 -2.13 2.89
C LEU A 285 37.38 -2.88 3.17
N VAL A 286 38.48 -2.21 3.53
CA VAL A 286 39.70 -2.86 4.01
C VAL A 286 39.50 -3.58 5.34
N ARG A 287 38.49 -3.18 6.11
CA ARG A 287 38.12 -3.78 7.39
C ARG A 287 37.23 -5.00 7.16
N GLU A 288 37.69 -6.19 7.50
CA GLU A 288 36.97 -7.45 7.37
C GLU A 288 35.58 -7.40 8.01
N ARG A 289 35.46 -6.90 9.23
CA ARG A 289 34.20 -6.76 9.95
C ARG A 289 33.15 -5.94 9.17
N VAL A 290 33.56 -4.93 8.40
CA VAL A 290 32.64 -4.13 7.58
C VAL A 290 32.15 -4.95 6.39
N ARG A 291 33.06 -5.64 5.68
CA ARG A 291 32.69 -6.54 4.58
C ARG A 291 31.71 -7.62 5.02
N ASP A 292 32.01 -8.31 6.12
CA ASP A 292 31.19 -9.39 6.65
C ASP A 292 29.77 -8.93 6.97
N ARG A 293 29.62 -7.73 7.56
CA ARG A 293 28.31 -7.15 7.88
C ARG A 293 27.52 -6.80 6.61
N LEU A 294 28.15 -6.20 5.62
CA LEU A 294 27.52 -5.85 4.34
C LEU A 294 27.10 -7.11 3.58
N GLU A 295 27.96 -8.13 3.51
CA GLU A 295 27.63 -9.41 2.89
C GLU A 295 26.51 -10.16 3.62
N ALA A 296 26.54 -10.19 4.95
CA ALA A 296 25.47 -10.80 5.74
C ALA A 296 24.13 -10.11 5.47
N MET A 297 24.14 -8.77 5.36
CA MET A 297 22.93 -8.01 5.04
C MET A 297 22.45 -8.29 3.61
N ALA A 298 23.34 -8.37 2.63
CA ALA A 298 23.00 -8.74 1.27
C ALA A 298 22.32 -10.12 1.20
N ARG A 299 22.84 -11.10 1.97
CA ARG A 299 22.21 -12.43 2.08
C ARG A 299 20.82 -12.36 2.72
N LYS A 300 20.64 -11.62 3.81
CA LYS A 300 19.32 -11.44 4.48
C LYS A 300 18.29 -10.82 3.53
N LEU A 301 18.66 -9.78 2.79
CA LEU A 301 17.77 -9.15 1.81
C LEU A 301 17.38 -10.11 0.68
N ARG A 302 18.33 -10.92 0.17
CA ARG A 302 18.03 -11.96 -0.81
C ARG A 302 17.07 -13.01 -0.26
N MET A 303 17.25 -13.46 0.98
CA MET A 303 16.34 -14.41 1.64
C MET A 303 14.93 -13.82 1.76
N ALA A 304 14.80 -12.58 2.25
CA ALA A 304 13.51 -11.90 2.36
C ALA A 304 12.83 -11.77 0.98
N ARG A 305 13.59 -11.40 -0.05
CA ARG A 305 13.11 -11.32 -1.44
C ARG A 305 12.57 -12.67 -1.93
N LEU A 306 13.31 -13.76 -1.72
CA LEU A 306 12.89 -15.10 -2.15
C LEU A 306 11.58 -15.55 -1.48
N VAL A 307 11.39 -15.27 -0.19
CA VAL A 307 10.14 -15.56 0.52
C VAL A 307 8.99 -14.73 -0.06
N CYS A 308 9.24 -13.46 -0.38
CA CYS A 308 8.28 -12.58 -1.02
C CYS A 308 7.85 -13.12 -2.40
N LEU A 309 8.82 -13.48 -3.25
CA LEU A 309 8.56 -14.05 -4.59
C LEU A 309 7.84 -15.41 -4.50
N ARG A 310 8.14 -16.24 -3.49
CA ARG A 310 7.42 -17.49 -3.25
C ARG A 310 5.93 -17.25 -2.98
N ALA A 311 5.61 -16.24 -2.16
CA ALA A 311 4.22 -15.88 -1.88
C ALA A 311 3.49 -15.44 -3.18
N GLY A 312 4.14 -14.65 -4.04
CA GLY A 312 3.63 -14.25 -5.35
C GLY A 312 3.45 -15.44 -6.31
N TRP A 313 4.43 -16.31 -6.37
CA TRP A 313 4.41 -17.51 -7.21
C TRP A 313 3.25 -18.46 -6.86
N LEU A 314 2.92 -18.60 -5.58
CA LEU A 314 1.75 -19.36 -5.13
C LEU A 314 0.45 -18.68 -5.57
N ALA A 315 0.38 -17.35 -5.44
CA ALA A 315 -0.79 -16.57 -5.86
C ALA A 315 -1.04 -16.70 -7.38
N ASP A 316 0.00 -16.61 -8.21
CA ASP A 316 -0.09 -16.80 -9.67
C ASP A 316 -0.63 -18.18 -10.09
N ARG A 317 -0.56 -19.17 -9.19
CA ARG A 317 -1.08 -20.51 -9.37
C ARG A 317 -2.38 -20.78 -8.63
N ALA A 318 -3.05 -19.74 -8.16
CA ALA A 318 -4.26 -19.82 -7.35
C ALA A 318 -4.13 -20.77 -6.14
N ARG A 319 -2.91 -20.93 -5.61
CA ARG A 319 -2.63 -21.77 -4.43
C ARG A 319 -2.70 -20.94 -3.15
N PRO A 320 -3.15 -21.52 -2.03
CA PRO A 320 -3.14 -20.87 -0.73
C PRO A 320 -1.72 -20.38 -0.38
N ASN A 321 -1.59 -19.11 0.00
CA ASN A 321 -0.30 -18.48 0.30
C ASN A 321 -0.29 -17.65 1.59
N ILE A 322 -1.30 -17.80 2.45
CA ILE A 322 -1.46 -16.96 3.64
C ILE A 322 -0.26 -17.03 4.60
N VAL A 323 0.37 -18.20 4.72
CA VAL A 323 1.54 -18.39 5.58
C VAL A 323 2.74 -17.70 4.95
N GLU A 324 3.04 -17.97 3.69
CA GLU A 324 4.15 -17.37 2.96
C GLU A 324 4.03 -15.85 2.86
N ALA A 325 2.82 -15.33 2.62
CA ALA A 325 2.55 -13.89 2.59
C ALA A 325 2.81 -13.24 3.95
N SER A 326 2.40 -13.89 5.05
CA SER A 326 2.65 -13.41 6.40
C SER A 326 4.14 -13.51 6.78
N MET A 327 4.81 -14.62 6.39
CA MET A 327 6.27 -14.77 6.57
C MET A 327 7.04 -13.69 5.82
N ALA A 328 6.70 -13.46 4.55
CA ALA A 328 7.35 -12.43 3.74
C ALA A 328 7.26 -11.06 4.39
N LYS A 329 6.04 -10.67 4.82
CA LYS A 329 5.78 -9.36 5.42
C LYS A 329 6.52 -9.19 6.75
N ALA A 330 6.46 -10.17 7.65
CA ALA A 330 7.13 -10.09 8.94
C ALA A 330 8.67 -10.12 8.83
N LEU A 331 9.20 -10.92 7.89
CA LEU A 331 10.66 -11.03 7.67
C LEU A 331 11.20 -9.78 6.97
N ALA A 332 10.60 -9.37 5.85
CA ALA A 332 11.13 -8.29 5.02
C ALA A 332 11.15 -6.95 5.76
N ALA A 333 10.11 -6.65 6.55
CA ALA A 333 10.06 -5.42 7.35
C ALA A 333 11.22 -5.36 8.35
N GLY A 334 11.49 -6.45 9.07
CA GLY A 334 12.63 -6.54 10.00
C GLY A 334 13.98 -6.42 9.30
N VAL A 335 14.17 -7.13 8.18
CA VAL A 335 15.42 -7.08 7.39
C VAL A 335 15.62 -5.68 6.79
N GLY A 336 14.58 -5.01 6.32
CA GLY A 336 14.67 -3.64 5.85
C GLY A 336 15.10 -2.66 6.96
N GLN A 337 14.58 -2.83 8.17
CA GLN A 337 15.03 -2.05 9.34
C GLN A 337 16.48 -2.32 9.70
N GLU A 338 16.90 -3.57 9.70
CA GLU A 338 18.31 -3.91 9.94
C GLU A 338 19.24 -3.31 8.89
N ALA A 339 18.83 -3.31 7.61
CA ALA A 339 19.63 -2.73 6.53
C ALA A 339 19.82 -1.22 6.68
N THR A 340 18.74 -0.50 6.98
CA THR A 340 18.80 0.95 7.21
C THR A 340 19.57 1.30 8.49
N THR A 341 19.45 0.50 9.55
CA THR A 341 20.23 0.66 10.79
C THR A 341 21.71 0.44 10.52
N LEU A 342 22.09 -0.60 9.77
CA LEU A 342 23.48 -0.85 9.37
C LEU A 342 24.04 0.35 8.58
N GLY A 343 23.27 0.91 7.66
CA GLY A 343 23.67 2.10 6.93
C GLY A 343 23.91 3.31 7.86
N MET A 344 22.98 3.58 8.78
CA MET A 344 23.14 4.65 9.78
C MET A 344 24.38 4.46 10.64
N GLU A 345 24.68 3.24 11.09
CA GLU A 345 25.87 2.93 11.88
C GLU A 345 27.16 3.16 11.09
N LEU A 346 27.20 2.75 9.81
CA LEU A 346 28.40 2.90 8.97
C LEU A 346 28.67 4.34 8.58
N LEU A 347 27.63 5.10 8.27
CA LEU A 347 27.74 6.51 7.91
C LEU A 347 27.93 7.43 9.14
N GLY A 348 27.52 6.98 10.32
CA GLY A 348 27.69 7.72 11.58
C GLY A 348 27.13 9.14 11.49
N ALA A 349 27.95 10.14 11.85
CA ALA A 349 27.53 11.54 11.85
C ALA A 349 27.09 12.04 10.45
N THR A 350 27.70 11.57 9.37
CA THR A 350 27.32 11.92 8.00
C THR A 350 25.88 11.48 7.70
N GLY A 351 25.51 10.26 8.08
CA GLY A 351 24.16 9.74 7.90
C GLY A 351 23.11 10.43 8.76
N ALA A 352 23.49 11.00 9.91
CA ALA A 352 22.59 11.55 10.91
C ALA A 352 22.35 13.07 10.80
N ARG A 353 22.87 13.74 9.76
CA ARG A 353 22.72 15.21 9.61
C ARG A 353 21.31 15.68 9.27
N GLY A 354 20.38 14.77 8.91
CA GLY A 354 19.02 15.08 8.52
C GLY A 354 18.80 15.39 7.04
N ASP A 355 19.86 15.33 6.22
CA ASP A 355 19.84 15.59 4.78
C ASP A 355 20.30 14.39 3.94
N HIS A 356 20.74 13.30 4.57
CA HIS A 356 21.23 12.12 3.88
C HIS A 356 20.12 11.10 3.59
N LEU A 357 20.17 10.46 2.41
CA LEU A 357 19.19 9.46 1.98
C LEU A 357 19.02 8.31 2.99
N ILE A 358 20.13 7.87 3.64
CA ILE A 358 20.09 6.75 4.59
C ILE A 358 19.19 7.06 5.80
N GLU A 359 19.20 8.29 6.29
CA GLU A 359 18.36 8.73 7.41
C GLU A 359 16.87 8.75 7.02
N LYS A 360 16.57 9.24 5.81
CA LYS A 360 15.21 9.16 5.25
C LYS A 360 14.74 7.71 5.15
N LEU A 361 15.55 6.81 4.57
CA LEU A 361 15.23 5.39 4.45
C LEU A 361 15.01 4.72 5.82
N TYR A 362 15.80 5.09 6.82
CA TYR A 362 15.64 4.60 8.20
C TYR A 362 14.29 4.97 8.79
N ARG A 363 13.80 6.20 8.55
CA ARG A 363 12.48 6.64 8.99
C ARG A 363 11.35 6.01 8.17
N ASP A 364 11.52 5.93 6.87
CA ASP A 364 10.50 5.45 5.93
C ASP A 364 10.19 3.96 6.12
N VAL A 365 11.20 3.13 6.32
CA VAL A 365 11.05 1.67 6.40
C VAL A 365 10.23 1.22 7.62
N LYS A 366 10.17 2.04 8.68
CA LYS A 366 9.38 1.76 9.89
C LYS A 366 7.91 1.50 9.58
N ALA A 367 7.35 2.18 8.59
CA ALA A 367 5.96 1.99 8.19
C ALA A 367 5.69 0.56 7.66
N MET A 368 6.69 -0.11 7.12
CA MET A 368 6.53 -1.45 6.54
C MET A 368 6.22 -2.54 7.58
N ASP A 369 6.59 -2.34 8.84
CA ASP A 369 6.19 -3.25 9.92
C ASP A 369 4.78 -2.92 10.47
N ILE A 370 4.25 -1.74 10.19
CA ILE A 370 2.99 -1.25 10.77
C ILE A 370 1.80 -1.49 9.83
N VAL A 371 1.90 -1.05 8.56
CA VAL A 371 0.80 -1.02 7.61
C VAL A 371 0.34 -2.43 7.20
N GLU A 372 -0.94 -2.58 6.84
CA GLU A 372 -1.58 -3.82 6.36
C GLU A 372 -1.41 -5.02 7.31
N GLY A 373 -1.53 -4.74 8.60
CA GLY A 373 -1.34 -5.71 9.69
C GLY A 373 0.12 -5.79 10.12
N THR A 374 0.35 -5.44 11.38
CA THR A 374 1.70 -5.36 11.97
C THR A 374 2.46 -6.69 11.89
N GLY A 375 3.79 -6.64 12.03
CA GLY A 375 4.62 -7.84 12.11
C GLY A 375 4.17 -8.81 13.21
N GLN A 376 3.64 -8.29 14.33
CA GLN A 376 3.05 -9.10 15.40
C GLN A 376 1.79 -9.84 14.92
N VAL A 377 0.88 -9.15 14.23
CA VAL A 377 -0.32 -9.78 13.64
C VAL A 377 0.07 -10.87 12.64
N GLN A 378 1.11 -10.64 11.81
CA GLN A 378 1.59 -11.66 10.87
C GLN A 378 2.11 -12.91 11.61
N ARG A 379 2.85 -12.74 12.71
CA ARG A 379 3.33 -13.85 13.54
C ARG A 379 2.17 -14.64 14.18
N ILE A 380 1.13 -13.95 14.64
CA ILE A 380 -0.09 -14.59 15.15
C ILE A 380 -0.78 -15.41 14.04
N VAL A 381 -0.91 -14.85 12.83
CA VAL A 381 -1.51 -15.55 11.67
C VAL A 381 -0.72 -16.82 11.34
N MET A 382 0.61 -16.74 11.30
CA MET A 382 1.48 -17.90 11.06
C MET A 382 1.33 -18.95 12.17
N ALA A 383 1.43 -18.53 13.44
CA ALA A 383 1.34 -19.45 14.59
C ALA A 383 0.01 -20.21 14.58
N ARG A 384 -1.12 -19.50 14.41
CA ARG A 384 -2.44 -20.13 14.34
C ARG A 384 -2.54 -21.18 13.23
N ARG A 385 -1.95 -20.91 12.06
CA ARG A 385 -1.96 -21.86 10.94
C ARG A 385 -1.06 -23.07 11.18
N LEU A 386 0.10 -22.87 11.80
CA LEU A 386 1.04 -23.95 12.08
C LEU A 386 0.51 -24.92 13.16
N VAL A 387 -0.26 -24.44 14.13
CA VAL A 387 -0.84 -25.28 15.18
C VAL A 387 -2.30 -25.70 14.91
N GLY A 388 -2.81 -25.44 13.71
CA GLY A 388 -4.15 -25.88 13.30
C GLY A 388 -5.33 -25.13 13.95
N LEU A 389 -5.11 -23.94 14.53
CA LEU A 389 -6.20 -23.15 15.09
C LEU A 389 -7.09 -22.54 14.00
N PRO A 390 -8.41 -22.36 14.26
CA PRO A 390 -9.31 -21.69 13.32
C PRO A 390 -8.79 -20.29 12.93
N ALA A 391 -9.12 -19.85 11.73
CA ALA A 391 -8.91 -18.45 11.34
C ALA A 391 -9.72 -17.54 12.30
N ALA A 392 -9.06 -16.55 12.88
CA ALA A 392 -9.71 -15.57 13.75
C ALA A 392 -10.65 -14.66 12.95
#